data_5966a4b9f61a17573bfc5bc28b827b44
#
_entry.id   5966a4b9f61a17573bfc5bc28b827b44
#
_cell.length_a   1.000
_cell.length_b   1.000
_cell.length_c   1.000
_cell.angle_alpha   90.00
_cell.angle_beta   90.00
_cell.angle_gamma   90.00
#
_symmetry.space_group_name_H-M   'P 1'
#
loop_
_entity.id
_entity.type
_entity.pdbx_description
1 polymer ?
#
loop_
_entity_poly.entity_id
_entity_poly.type
_entity_poly.pdbx_seq_one_letter_code
_entity_poly.pdbx_strand_id
1 'polypeptide(L)'
;MIELCPMTLKEANAYVEQHHRHHGPVVGHKFSIGLSDGEKIVCVAIVGRPVARHLDDGWTLEVNRLCTDGTRNACSMLYSAAWRAARAMGYKRLVTYILDTENGASLRASGWKCVGKAGGFRWTGKRRPEVDLYPAQMKIRFERTVEREAGE
;
A
#
# COMPACT_ATOMS: atom_id res chain seq x y z
N MET A 1 -20.06 1.08 13.70
CA MET A 1 -19.61 2.11 12.73
C MET A 1 -18.12 1.97 12.48
N ILE A 2 -17.72 2.01 11.23
CA ILE A 2 -16.31 1.92 10.88
C ILE A 2 -15.66 3.31 10.90
N GLU A 3 -14.61 3.45 11.66
CA GLU A 3 -13.93 4.74 11.82
C GLU A 3 -12.43 4.62 11.60
N LEU A 4 -11.85 5.68 11.02
CA LEU A 4 -10.40 5.78 10.92
C LEU A 4 -9.80 6.04 12.30
N CYS A 5 -8.63 5.47 12.53
CA CYS A 5 -7.88 5.74 13.75
C CYS A 5 -6.39 5.84 13.44
N PRO A 6 -5.67 6.72 14.15
CA PRO A 6 -4.22 6.78 13.99
C PRO A 6 -3.57 5.54 14.57
N MET A 7 -2.44 5.15 14.00
CA MET A 7 -1.68 4.01 14.49
C MET A 7 -0.19 4.32 14.51
N THR A 8 0.49 3.81 15.53
CA THR A 8 1.94 3.82 15.53
C THR A 8 2.44 2.72 14.59
N LEU A 9 3.68 2.83 14.16
CA LEU A 9 4.27 1.78 13.34
C LEU A 9 4.30 0.45 14.10
N LYS A 10 4.58 0.48 15.38
CA LYS A 10 4.60 -0.72 16.23
C LYS A 10 3.24 -1.43 16.24
N GLU A 11 2.17 -0.67 16.43
CA GLU A 11 0.81 -1.21 16.41
C GLU A 11 0.45 -1.78 15.03
N ALA A 12 0.80 -1.04 13.97
CA ALA A 12 0.52 -1.46 12.60
C ALA A 12 1.28 -2.73 12.25
N ASN A 13 2.57 -2.81 12.61
CA ASN A 13 3.38 -4.01 12.37
C ASN A 13 2.84 -5.22 13.14
N ALA A 14 2.36 -5.02 14.36
CA ALA A 14 1.76 -6.10 15.14
C ALA A 14 0.53 -6.68 14.46
N TYR A 15 -0.30 -5.81 13.88
CA TYR A 15 -1.46 -6.25 13.12
C TYR A 15 -1.05 -7.01 11.86
N VAL A 16 -0.06 -6.51 11.13
CA VAL A 16 0.46 -7.16 9.92
C VAL A 16 0.98 -8.56 10.23
N GLU A 17 1.74 -8.72 11.30
CA GLU A 17 2.26 -10.03 11.73
C GLU A 17 1.14 -11.02 12.01
N GLN A 18 0.06 -10.56 12.60
CA GLN A 18 -1.09 -11.39 12.95
C GLN A 18 -1.92 -11.82 11.74
N HIS A 19 -2.08 -10.94 10.74
CA HIS A 19 -3.05 -11.10 9.67
C HIS A 19 -2.46 -11.28 8.29
N HIS A 20 -1.15 -11.10 8.12
CA HIS A 20 -0.51 -11.15 6.81
C HIS A 20 0.59 -12.21 6.79
N ARG A 21 0.34 -13.30 6.10
CA ARG A 21 1.26 -14.47 6.12
C ARG A 21 2.52 -14.29 5.29
N HIS A 22 2.51 -13.39 4.32
CA HIS A 22 3.56 -13.32 3.30
C HIS A 22 4.51 -12.14 3.43
N HIS A 23 4.22 -11.22 4.34
CA HIS A 23 5.04 -10.03 4.51
C HIS A 23 5.37 -9.83 5.98
N GLY A 24 6.63 -9.55 6.23
CA GLY A 24 7.07 -9.20 7.56
C GLY A 24 6.77 -7.76 7.92
N PRO A 25 7.18 -7.34 9.12
CA PRO A 25 7.02 -5.96 9.55
C PRO A 25 7.83 -5.00 8.70
N VAL A 26 7.40 -3.76 8.66
CA VAL A 26 8.09 -2.68 7.95
C VAL A 26 9.03 -1.99 8.92
N VAL A 27 10.24 -1.63 8.47
CA VAL A 27 11.26 -1.02 9.31
C VAL A 27 10.96 0.45 9.63
N GLY A 28 10.32 1.17 8.70
CA GLY A 28 9.97 2.57 8.90
C GLY A 28 8.73 2.94 8.12
N HIS A 29 8.14 4.08 8.45
CA HIS A 29 6.98 4.60 7.75
C HIS A 29 6.98 6.13 7.75
N LYS A 30 6.09 6.69 6.94
CA LYS A 30 5.72 8.09 7.06
C LYS A 30 4.50 8.22 7.97
N PHE A 31 3.50 7.35 7.77
CA PHE A 31 2.35 7.26 8.67
C PHE A 31 1.69 5.89 8.53
N SER A 32 0.91 5.54 9.54
CA SER A 32 0.07 4.35 9.50
C SER A 32 -1.32 4.73 9.96
N ILE A 33 -2.33 4.10 9.36
CA ILE A 33 -3.72 4.32 9.72
C ILE A 33 -4.44 3.00 9.82
N GLY A 34 -5.44 2.97 10.68
CA GLY A 34 -6.29 1.80 10.85
C GLY A 34 -7.75 2.15 10.68
N LEU A 35 -8.55 1.10 10.54
CA LEU A 35 -10.00 1.17 10.64
C LEU A 35 -10.42 0.35 11.83
N SER A 36 -11.34 0.89 12.62
CA SER A 36 -11.93 0.22 13.77
C SER A 36 -13.43 0.09 13.57
N ASP A 37 -14.00 -1.03 14.03
CA ASP A 37 -15.45 -1.21 14.04
C ASP A 37 -16.08 -0.77 15.37
N GLY A 38 -15.28 -0.14 16.23
CA GLY A 38 -15.68 0.27 17.57
C GLY A 38 -15.22 -0.68 18.68
N GLU A 39 -14.86 -1.90 18.32
CA GLU A 39 -14.37 -2.91 19.27
C GLU A 39 -12.94 -3.34 18.95
N LYS A 40 -12.61 -3.45 17.68
CA LYS A 40 -11.31 -3.95 17.24
C LYS A 40 -10.86 -3.27 15.95
N ILE A 41 -9.58 -3.37 15.65
CA ILE A 41 -9.01 -2.95 14.38
C ILE A 41 -9.36 -4.00 13.33
N VAL A 42 -9.89 -3.57 12.20
CA VAL A 42 -10.32 -4.46 11.11
C VAL A 42 -9.47 -4.33 9.85
N CYS A 43 -8.70 -3.26 9.74
CA CYS A 43 -7.82 -3.04 8.59
C CYS A 43 -6.72 -2.06 8.95
N VAL A 44 -5.54 -2.26 8.41
CA VAL A 44 -4.37 -1.40 8.68
C VAL A 44 -3.63 -1.12 7.38
N ALA A 45 -3.22 0.13 7.19
CA ALA A 45 -2.34 0.52 6.11
C ALA A 45 -1.07 1.15 6.68
N ILE A 46 0.08 0.76 6.14
CA ILE A 46 1.37 1.37 6.44
C ILE A 46 1.85 2.05 5.19
N VAL A 47 2.11 3.35 5.28
CA VAL A 47 2.51 4.17 4.15
C VAL A 47 3.91 4.74 4.40
N GLY A 48 4.80 4.56 3.44
CA GLY A 48 6.16 5.00 3.56
C GLY A 48 6.78 5.35 2.23
N ARG A 49 8.11 5.42 2.22
CA ARG A 49 8.85 5.74 1.00
C ARG A 49 8.72 4.60 -0.01
N PRO A 50 8.69 4.92 -1.31
CA PRO A 50 8.67 3.89 -2.34
C PRO A 50 9.89 2.98 -2.24
N VAL A 51 9.68 1.67 -2.40
CA VAL A 51 10.77 0.70 -2.45
C VAL A 51 11.56 0.88 -3.74
N ALA A 52 10.88 1.19 -4.84
CA ALA A 52 11.53 1.45 -6.12
C ALA A 52 12.23 2.81 -6.08
N ARG A 53 13.54 2.82 -6.26
CA ARG A 53 14.36 4.04 -6.16
C ARG A 53 13.92 5.13 -7.13
N HIS A 54 13.54 4.75 -8.34
CA HIS A 54 13.15 5.74 -9.36
C HIS A 54 11.82 6.43 -9.03
N LEU A 55 11.04 5.89 -8.11
CA LEU A 55 9.81 6.51 -7.64
C LEU A 55 10.03 7.35 -6.38
N ASP A 56 11.16 7.20 -5.71
CA ASP A 56 11.46 7.90 -4.46
C ASP A 56 12.00 9.30 -4.74
N ASP A 57 11.13 10.15 -5.25
CA ASP A 57 11.46 11.51 -5.73
C ASP A 57 11.12 12.62 -4.73
N GLY A 58 10.70 12.26 -3.53
CA GLY A 58 10.30 13.24 -2.50
C GLY A 58 8.82 13.64 -2.58
N TRP A 59 8.13 13.29 -3.68
CA TRP A 59 6.73 13.65 -3.91
C TRP A 59 5.82 12.43 -3.98
N THR A 60 6.40 11.23 -3.87
CA THR A 60 5.70 9.97 -3.99
C THR A 60 5.83 9.16 -2.71
N LEU A 61 4.73 8.56 -2.28
CA LEU A 61 4.72 7.57 -1.21
C LEU A 61 4.17 6.24 -1.75
N GLU A 62 4.35 5.21 -0.96
CA GLU A 62 3.85 3.88 -1.28
C GLU A 62 3.06 3.33 -0.11
N VAL A 63 1.92 2.70 -0.39
CA VAL A 63 1.26 1.86 0.61
C VAL A 63 2.06 0.55 0.66
N ASN A 64 2.96 0.46 1.62
CA ASN A 64 3.87 -0.67 1.76
C ASN A 64 3.16 -1.93 2.24
N ARG A 65 2.12 -1.75 3.06
CA ARG A 65 1.31 -2.85 3.59
C ARG A 65 -0.14 -2.39 3.70
N LEU A 66 -1.04 -3.25 3.33
CA LEU A 66 -2.45 -3.09 3.66
C LEU A 66 -2.99 -4.47 4.03
N CYS A 67 -3.44 -4.59 5.26
CA CYS A 67 -3.94 -5.85 5.82
C CYS A 67 -5.35 -5.66 6.33
N THR A 68 -6.20 -6.65 6.07
CA THR A 68 -7.60 -6.62 6.49
C THR A 68 -8.00 -7.95 7.10
N ASP A 69 -8.99 -7.92 7.98
CA ASP A 69 -9.61 -9.13 8.51
C ASP A 69 -10.75 -9.64 7.61
N GLY A 70 -10.96 -8.99 6.47
CA GLY A 70 -12.04 -9.34 5.54
C GLY A 70 -13.29 -8.49 5.67
N THR A 71 -13.31 -7.52 6.58
CA THR A 71 -14.44 -6.62 6.75
C THR A 71 -14.77 -5.93 5.42
N ARG A 72 -16.04 -5.94 5.07
CA ARG A 72 -16.52 -5.41 3.80
C ARG A 72 -16.16 -3.94 3.62
N ASN A 73 -15.67 -3.60 2.45
CA ASN A 73 -15.27 -2.25 2.03
C ASN A 73 -14.09 -1.66 2.82
N ALA A 74 -13.50 -2.40 3.75
CA ALA A 74 -12.40 -1.88 4.57
C ALA A 74 -11.20 -1.47 3.72
N CYS A 75 -10.81 -2.30 2.76
CA CYS A 75 -9.66 -2.00 1.91
C CYS A 75 -9.87 -0.72 1.11
N SER A 76 -11.01 -0.57 0.44
CA SER A 76 -11.28 0.63 -0.37
C SER A 76 -11.36 1.88 0.48
N MET A 77 -11.96 1.78 1.67
CA MET A 77 -12.00 2.91 2.61
C MET A 77 -10.58 3.33 3.02
N LEU A 78 -9.72 2.36 3.28
CA LEU A 78 -8.38 2.66 3.77
C LEU A 78 -7.46 3.16 2.65
N TYR A 79 -7.59 2.62 1.45
CA TYR A 79 -6.86 3.16 0.28
C TYR A 79 -7.25 4.62 0.02
N SER A 80 -8.54 4.94 0.11
CA SER A 80 -9.01 6.33 -0.04
C SER A 80 -8.45 7.23 1.06
N ALA A 81 -8.48 6.76 2.29
CA ALA A 81 -7.95 7.53 3.43
C ALA A 81 -6.45 7.76 3.32
N ALA A 82 -5.70 6.74 2.89
CA ALA A 82 -4.26 6.86 2.69
C ALA A 82 -3.93 7.93 1.65
N TRP A 83 -4.68 7.98 0.56
CA TRP A 83 -4.51 9.02 -0.45
C TRP A 83 -4.81 10.41 0.10
N ARG A 84 -5.92 10.57 0.81
CA ARG A 84 -6.27 11.86 1.41
C ARG A 84 -5.20 12.34 2.39
N ALA A 85 -4.66 11.43 3.20
CA ALA A 85 -3.61 11.76 4.15
C ALA A 85 -2.31 12.16 3.43
N ALA A 86 -1.89 11.39 2.44
CA ALA A 86 -0.69 11.71 1.65
C ALA A 86 -0.85 13.07 0.96
N ARG A 87 -2.01 13.32 0.37
CA ARG A 87 -2.33 14.59 -0.27
C ARG A 87 -2.24 15.77 0.69
N ALA A 88 -2.83 15.60 1.87
CA ALA A 88 -2.83 16.64 2.90
C ALA A 88 -1.41 16.97 3.35
N MET A 89 -0.51 16.01 3.32
CA MET A 89 0.91 16.20 3.67
C MET A 89 1.71 16.84 2.53
N GLY A 90 1.13 17.00 1.35
CA GLY A 90 1.79 17.63 0.22
C GLY A 90 2.32 16.67 -0.83
N TYR A 91 2.14 15.37 -0.65
CA TYR A 91 2.59 14.40 -1.65
C TYR A 91 1.71 14.47 -2.89
N LYS A 92 2.29 14.16 -4.03
CA LYS A 92 1.61 14.28 -5.33
C LYS A 92 1.24 12.94 -5.95
N ARG A 93 1.79 11.85 -5.43
CA ARG A 93 1.53 10.51 -5.93
C ARG A 93 1.60 9.49 -4.80
N LEU A 94 0.69 8.54 -4.83
CA LEU A 94 0.72 7.38 -3.94
C LEU A 94 0.61 6.14 -4.82
N VAL A 95 1.51 5.18 -4.59
CA VAL A 95 1.53 3.94 -5.38
C VAL A 95 1.32 2.74 -4.46
N THR A 96 0.87 1.64 -5.05
CA THR A 96 0.82 0.35 -4.36
C THR A 96 0.89 -0.76 -5.41
N TYR A 97 1.14 -1.97 -4.94
CA TYR A 97 1.29 -3.13 -5.80
C TYR A 97 0.39 -4.25 -5.33
N ILE A 98 -0.21 -4.95 -6.28
CA ILE A 98 -0.94 -6.18 -6.01
C ILE A 98 -0.37 -7.28 -6.90
N LEU A 99 -0.68 -8.54 -6.58
CA LEU A 99 -0.31 -9.65 -7.44
C LEU A 99 -1.20 -9.65 -8.69
N ASP A 100 -0.68 -10.15 -9.80
CA ASP A 100 -1.43 -10.20 -11.05
C ASP A 100 -2.62 -11.17 -11.00
N THR A 101 -2.67 -12.02 -9.99
CA THR A 101 -3.83 -12.89 -9.73
C THR A 101 -4.96 -12.18 -9.01
N GLU A 102 -4.72 -10.96 -8.50
CA GLU A 102 -5.72 -10.16 -7.81
C GLU A 102 -6.38 -9.20 -8.81
N ASN A 103 -7.65 -8.88 -8.59
CA ASN A 103 -8.41 -8.06 -9.55
C ASN A 103 -8.32 -6.56 -9.30
N GLY A 104 -7.79 -6.13 -8.15
CA GLY A 104 -7.68 -4.71 -7.84
C GLY A 104 -9.00 -4.00 -7.59
N ALA A 105 -10.06 -4.73 -7.26
CA ALA A 105 -11.40 -4.16 -7.09
C ALA A 105 -11.43 -3.02 -6.07
N SER A 106 -10.79 -3.20 -4.92
CA SER A 106 -10.74 -2.18 -3.86
C SER A 106 -10.03 -0.91 -4.33
N LEU A 107 -8.98 -1.06 -5.11
CA LEU A 107 -8.23 0.07 -5.65
C LEU A 107 -9.05 0.81 -6.70
N ARG A 108 -9.69 0.09 -7.61
CA ARG A 108 -10.55 0.69 -8.63
C ARG A 108 -11.74 1.41 -8.00
N ALA A 109 -12.33 0.81 -6.97
CA ALA A 109 -13.46 1.41 -6.25
C ALA A 109 -13.07 2.71 -5.55
N SER A 110 -11.80 2.86 -5.16
CA SER A 110 -11.30 4.07 -4.49
C SER A 110 -10.61 5.05 -5.45
N GLY A 111 -10.79 4.86 -6.76
CA GLY A 111 -10.31 5.81 -7.76
C GLY A 111 -8.85 5.67 -8.15
N TRP A 112 -8.21 4.59 -7.77
CA TRP A 112 -6.83 4.32 -8.17
C TRP A 112 -6.78 3.81 -9.60
N LYS A 113 -5.71 4.15 -10.30
CA LYS A 113 -5.51 3.82 -11.69
C LYS A 113 -4.47 2.72 -11.83
N CYS A 114 -4.79 1.71 -12.63
CA CYS A 114 -3.82 0.67 -12.99
C CYS A 114 -2.82 1.25 -13.98
N VAL A 115 -1.54 1.17 -13.66
CA VAL A 115 -0.48 1.68 -14.54
C VAL A 115 0.34 0.57 -15.18
N GLY A 116 0.00 -0.68 -14.93
CA GLY A 116 0.58 -1.81 -15.62
C GLY A 116 1.42 -2.71 -14.76
N LYS A 117 2.03 -3.68 -15.39
CA LYS A 117 2.84 -4.69 -14.72
C LYS A 117 4.15 -4.10 -14.23
N ALA A 118 4.59 -4.56 -13.05
CA ALA A 118 5.84 -4.11 -12.44
C ALA A 118 6.43 -5.22 -11.59
N GLY A 119 7.73 -5.43 -11.68
CA GLY A 119 8.41 -6.46 -10.91
C GLY A 119 8.16 -7.86 -11.42
N GLY A 120 8.36 -8.85 -10.57
CA GLY A 120 8.20 -10.24 -10.92
C GLY A 120 9.35 -10.84 -11.71
N PHE A 121 10.43 -10.10 -11.88
CA PHE A 121 11.62 -10.56 -12.59
C PHE A 121 12.57 -11.25 -11.62
N ARG A 122 13.25 -12.28 -12.10
CA ARG A 122 14.29 -12.93 -11.34
C ARG A 122 15.50 -12.00 -11.24
N TRP A 123 16.18 -12.09 -10.12
CA TRP A 123 17.44 -11.39 -9.96
C TRP A 123 18.46 -11.92 -10.96
N THR A 124 19.04 -11.04 -11.74
CA THR A 124 20.06 -11.40 -12.75
C THR A 124 21.44 -10.81 -12.48
N GLY A 125 21.56 -9.97 -11.46
CA GLY A 125 22.81 -9.29 -11.14
C GLY A 125 23.71 -10.05 -10.18
N LYS A 126 24.84 -9.46 -9.87
CA LYS A 126 25.87 -10.05 -9.00
C LYS A 126 25.40 -10.33 -7.57
N ARG A 127 24.33 -9.68 -7.13
CA ARG A 127 23.77 -9.83 -5.79
C ARG A 127 22.57 -10.74 -5.76
N ARG A 128 22.43 -11.56 -6.77
CA ARG A 128 21.35 -12.54 -6.82
C ARG A 128 21.46 -13.48 -5.62
N PRO A 129 20.38 -13.62 -4.82
CA PRO A 129 20.40 -14.61 -3.73
C PRO A 129 20.43 -16.02 -4.30
N GLU A 130 21.02 -16.96 -3.57
CA GLU A 130 21.06 -18.36 -3.98
C GLU A 130 19.66 -18.94 -4.14
N VAL A 131 18.74 -18.50 -3.29
CA VAL A 131 17.34 -18.91 -3.34
C VAL A 131 16.50 -17.66 -3.48
N ASP A 132 15.57 -17.66 -4.42
CA ASP A 132 14.62 -16.55 -4.55
C ASP A 132 13.76 -16.47 -3.29
N LEU A 133 13.91 -15.40 -2.52
CA LEU A 133 13.15 -15.20 -1.29
C LEU A 133 11.66 -14.93 -1.57
N TYR A 134 11.35 -14.49 -2.76
CA TYR A 134 10.00 -14.16 -3.18
C TYR A 134 9.69 -14.81 -4.51
N PRO A 135 8.46 -15.31 -4.72
CA PRO A 135 8.09 -15.86 -6.01
C PRO A 135 8.29 -14.84 -7.13
N ALA A 136 8.72 -15.31 -8.29
CA ALA A 136 8.86 -14.46 -9.48
C ALA A 136 7.49 -14.19 -10.11
N GLN A 137 6.53 -13.79 -9.29
CA GLN A 137 5.18 -13.49 -9.72
C GLN A 137 5.07 -12.03 -10.11
N MET A 138 4.43 -11.77 -11.25
CA MET A 138 4.24 -10.40 -11.71
C MET A 138 3.34 -9.64 -10.76
N LYS A 139 3.70 -8.39 -10.55
CA LYS A 139 2.90 -7.45 -9.77
C LYS A 139 2.29 -6.43 -10.70
N ILE A 140 1.17 -5.87 -10.27
CA ILE A 140 0.50 -4.79 -10.98
C ILE A 140 0.55 -3.56 -10.10
N ARG A 141 1.03 -2.47 -10.67
CA ARG A 141 1.11 -1.20 -9.96
C ARG A 141 -0.16 -0.40 -10.18
N PHE A 142 -0.69 0.11 -9.10
CA PHE A 142 -1.77 1.08 -9.11
C PHE A 142 -1.26 2.38 -8.51
N GLU A 143 -1.82 3.49 -8.96
CA GLU A 143 -1.46 4.79 -8.41
C GLU A 143 -2.63 5.75 -8.32
N ARG A 144 -2.49 6.69 -7.42
CA ARG A 144 -3.34 7.85 -7.33
C ARG A 144 -2.45 9.08 -7.41
N THR A 145 -2.78 10.01 -8.28
CA THR A 145 -2.01 11.22 -8.49
C THR A 145 -2.89 12.44 -8.32
N VAL A 146 -2.24 13.60 -8.14
CA VAL A 146 -2.93 14.88 -8.14
C VAL A 146 -3.59 15.05 -9.50
N GLU A 147 -4.91 15.23 -9.52
CA GLU A 147 -5.64 15.46 -10.75
C GLU A 147 -5.40 16.88 -11.21
N ARG A 148 -5.18 17.04 -12.52
CA ARG A 148 -5.16 18.37 -13.10
C ARG A 148 -6.58 18.85 -13.26
N GLU A 149 -6.81 20.11 -12.91
CA GLU A 149 -8.09 20.72 -13.19
C GLU A 149 -8.25 20.92 -14.69
N ALA A 150 -9.49 21.02 -15.16
CA ALA A 150 -9.77 21.24 -16.55
C ALA A 150 -9.08 22.54 -17.02
N GLY A 151 -8.26 22.44 -18.07
CA GLY A 151 -7.55 23.59 -18.61
C GLY A 151 -6.09 23.72 -18.15
N GLU A 152 -5.64 22.89 -17.26
CA GLU A 152 -4.22 22.82 -16.88
C GLU A 152 -3.39 22.01 -17.85
#